data_51475909b9c6562f7825c4da764921a7
#
_entry.id   51475909b9c6562f7825c4da764921a7
#
_cell.length_a   1.000
_cell.length_b   1.000
_cell.length_c   1.000
_cell.angle_alpha   90.00
_cell.angle_beta   90.00
_cell.angle_gamma   90.00
#
_symmetry.space_group_name_H-M   'P 1'
#
loop_
_entity.id
_entity.type
_entity.pdbx_description
1 polymer ?
#
loop_
_entity_poly.entity_id
_entity_poly.type
_entity_poly.pdbx_seq_one_letter_code
_entity_poly.pdbx_strand_id
1 'polypeptide(L)'
;MLTIGKKLMKEGSIMTKQVSFKKANEKIFKTLGQYVPIVARVHGGSHPEFHEVKKLFDTIHEKTKDSGTNNPELNEEFTRLRDVTNNYTVPGDVCESYEAVYNMLSEIDRAYHA
;
A
#
# COMPACT_ATOMS: atom_id res chain seq x y z
N MET A 1 -38.69 -10.47 14.79
CA MET A 1 -38.13 -10.42 14.67
C MET A 1 -37.45 -10.05 14.76
N LEU A 2 -37.43 -10.26 14.64
CA LEU A 2 -36.78 -9.95 14.37
C LEU A 2 -35.91 -9.54 14.33
N THR A 3 -35.78 -9.87 14.41
CA THR A 3 -34.96 -9.51 14.09
C THR A 3 -34.10 -9.29 13.93
N ILE A 4 -34.18 -9.77 13.71
CA ILE A 4 -33.28 -9.57 13.26
C ILE A 4 -32.57 -9.14 13.02
N GLY A 5 -32.77 -9.30 12.85
CA GLY A 5 -32.20 -8.83 12.28
C GLY A 5 -31.55 -8.25 12.30
N LYS A 6 -31.85 -8.20 12.21
CA LYS A 6 -31.21 -7.64 11.95
C LYS A 6 -30.20 -7.23 12.26
N LYS A 7 -30.22 -7.50 12.36
CA LYS A 7 -29.20 -7.35 12.45
C LYS A 7 -28.26 -7.38 12.28
N LEU A 8 -28.50 -8.00 11.75
CA LEU A 8 -27.62 -8.06 11.38
C LEU A 8 -26.98 -7.67 10.96
N MET A 9 -27.22 -7.58 10.52
CA MET A 9 -26.67 -7.17 9.99
C MET A 9 -26.09 -6.40 9.86
N LYS A 10 -26.48 -6.25 9.65
CA LYS A 10 -25.92 -5.59 9.46
C LYS A 10 -25.04 -5.26 9.57
N GLU A 11 -24.95 -5.61 9.31
CA GLU A 11 -24.05 -5.45 9.38
C GLU A 11 -23.07 -5.51 8.96
N GLY A 12 -22.82 -5.85 8.19
CA GLY A 12 -21.65 -6.38 7.58
C GLY A 12 -20.89 -5.37 6.77
N SER A 13 -21.38 -4.95 5.69
CA SER A 13 -20.70 -3.96 4.84
C SER A 13 -20.43 -2.65 5.56
N ILE A 14 -21.20 -2.35 6.54
CA ILE A 14 -20.98 -1.15 7.35
C ILE A 14 -19.65 -1.25 8.09
N MET A 15 -19.31 -2.45 8.51
CA MET A 15 -18.04 -2.67 9.22
C MET A 15 -16.84 -2.34 8.34
N THR A 16 -16.98 -2.58 7.05
CA THR A 16 -15.92 -2.25 6.11
C THR A 16 -15.59 -0.76 6.15
N LYS A 17 -16.61 0.06 6.27
CA LYS A 17 -16.41 1.50 6.32
C LYS A 17 -15.69 1.96 7.57
N GLN A 18 -15.76 1.15 8.63
CA GLN A 18 -15.17 1.52 9.91
C GLN A 18 -13.72 1.11 10.01
N VAL A 19 -13.25 0.31 9.06
CA VAL A 19 -11.87 -0.14 9.04
C VAL A 19 -11.03 0.91 8.31
N SER A 20 -10.08 1.51 9.02
CA SER A 20 -9.22 2.53 8.43
C SER A 20 -8.31 1.91 7.38
N PHE A 21 -7.80 2.76 6.50
CA PHE A 21 -6.82 2.35 5.50
C PHE A 21 -5.62 1.66 6.17
N LYS A 22 -5.13 2.24 7.26
CA LYS A 22 -4.02 1.69 8.01
C LYS A 22 -4.29 0.26 8.48
N LYS A 23 -5.46 0.06 9.09
CA LYS A 23 -5.82 -1.26 9.63
C LYS A 23 -6.04 -2.27 8.53
N ALA A 24 -6.72 -1.87 7.46
CA ALA A 24 -7.04 -2.77 6.37
C ALA A 24 -5.80 -3.27 5.64
N ASN A 25 -4.72 -2.49 5.65
CA ASN A 25 -3.52 -2.81 4.89
C ASN A 25 -2.31 -3.07 5.79
N GLU A 26 -2.55 -3.35 7.05
CA GLU A 26 -1.49 -3.54 8.04
C GLU A 26 -0.49 -4.62 7.63
N LYS A 27 -0.98 -5.74 7.16
CA LYS A 27 -0.13 -6.85 6.74
C LYS A 27 0.74 -6.48 5.53
N ILE A 28 0.14 -5.79 4.58
CA ILE A 28 0.85 -5.38 3.37
C ILE A 28 1.96 -4.41 3.72
N PHE A 29 1.67 -3.45 4.60
CA PHE A 29 2.69 -2.51 5.06
C PHE A 29 3.85 -3.21 5.75
N LYS A 30 3.54 -4.22 6.57
CA LYS A 30 4.57 -4.96 7.27
C LYS A 30 5.48 -5.69 6.28
N THR A 31 4.88 -6.36 5.31
CA THR A 31 5.65 -7.10 4.30
C THR A 31 6.47 -6.16 3.44
N LEU A 32 5.89 -5.04 3.02
CA LEU A 32 6.62 -4.04 2.25
C LEU A 32 7.81 -3.48 3.03
N GLY A 33 7.61 -3.26 4.33
CA GLY A 33 8.70 -2.77 5.17
C GLY A 33 9.88 -3.70 5.21
N GLN A 34 9.66 -5.00 5.01
CA GLN A 34 10.73 -5.99 4.96
C GLN A 34 11.37 -6.06 3.59
N TYR A 35 10.57 -5.98 2.53
CA TYR A 35 11.04 -6.21 1.16
C TYR A 35 11.68 -4.98 0.53
N VAL A 36 11.11 -3.80 0.75
CA VAL A 36 11.54 -2.58 0.05
C VAL A 36 13.02 -2.27 0.27
N PRO A 37 13.54 -2.30 1.51
CA PRO A 37 14.97 -2.01 1.70
C PRO A 37 15.88 -3.04 1.02
N ILE A 38 15.46 -4.31 1.01
CA ILE A 38 16.25 -5.37 0.40
C ILE A 38 16.29 -5.18 -1.11
N VAL A 39 15.14 -4.91 -1.72
CA VAL A 39 15.06 -4.72 -3.17
C VAL A 39 15.85 -3.49 -3.58
N ALA A 40 15.77 -2.42 -2.79
CA ALA A 40 16.56 -1.21 -3.09
C ALA A 40 18.05 -1.50 -3.09
N ARG A 41 18.50 -2.32 -2.14
CA ARG A 41 19.92 -2.67 -2.06
C ARG A 41 20.35 -3.56 -3.19
N VAL A 42 19.53 -4.55 -3.56
CA VAL A 42 19.91 -5.53 -4.56
C VAL A 42 19.77 -4.98 -5.98
N HIS A 43 18.71 -4.24 -6.24
CA HIS A 43 18.38 -3.80 -7.60
C HIS A 43 18.64 -2.32 -7.86
N GLY A 44 18.94 -1.53 -6.83
CA GLY A 44 19.08 -0.08 -6.98
C GLY A 44 20.16 0.34 -7.96
N GLY A 45 21.19 -0.50 -8.16
CA GLY A 45 22.23 -0.19 -9.11
C GLY A 45 21.77 -0.26 -10.55
N SER A 46 20.95 -1.25 -10.88
CA SER A 46 20.41 -1.43 -12.22
C SER A 46 19.10 -0.66 -12.42
N HIS A 47 18.38 -0.42 -11.34
CA HIS A 47 17.10 0.26 -11.36
C HIS A 47 17.10 1.39 -10.35
N PRO A 48 17.81 2.50 -10.67
CA PRO A 48 17.94 3.62 -9.71
C PRO A 48 16.59 4.24 -9.35
N GLU A 49 15.59 4.10 -10.20
CA GLU A 49 14.25 4.59 -9.89
C GLU A 49 13.71 3.94 -8.62
N PHE A 50 14.20 2.76 -8.23
CA PHE A 50 13.71 2.10 -7.03
C PHE A 50 14.11 2.85 -5.76
N HIS A 51 15.15 3.65 -5.80
CA HIS A 51 15.50 4.49 -4.65
C HIS A 51 14.40 5.50 -4.36
N GLU A 52 13.77 6.02 -5.40
CA GLU A 52 12.64 6.92 -5.24
C GLU A 52 11.42 6.16 -4.71
N VAL A 53 11.22 4.93 -5.19
CA VAL A 53 10.15 4.07 -4.70
C VAL A 53 10.28 3.85 -3.19
N LYS A 54 11.52 3.55 -2.74
CA LYS A 54 11.76 3.35 -1.32
C LYS A 54 11.43 4.61 -0.52
N LYS A 55 11.89 5.74 -1.01
CA LYS A 55 11.65 7.02 -0.34
C LYS A 55 10.17 7.31 -0.23
N LEU A 56 9.42 7.09 -1.30
CA LEU A 56 7.99 7.31 -1.31
C LEU A 56 7.27 6.35 -0.38
N PHE A 57 7.68 5.07 -0.38
CA PHE A 57 7.08 4.11 0.54
C PHE A 57 7.35 4.49 1.99
N ASP A 58 8.57 4.92 2.29
CA ASP A 58 8.91 5.33 3.65
C ASP A 58 8.01 6.48 4.11
N THR A 59 7.76 7.44 3.20
CA THR A 59 6.89 8.57 3.50
C THR A 59 5.45 8.12 3.72
N ILE A 60 4.96 7.24 2.85
CA ILE A 60 3.60 6.70 2.98
C ILE A 60 3.44 5.97 4.30
N HIS A 61 4.42 5.13 4.64
CA HIS A 61 4.37 4.33 5.86
C HIS A 61 4.36 5.24 7.09
N GLU A 62 5.22 6.26 7.08
CA GLU A 62 5.32 7.19 8.19
C GLU A 62 4.02 7.95 8.38
N LYS A 63 3.47 8.50 7.31
CA LYS A 63 2.20 9.23 7.38
C LYS A 63 1.07 8.33 7.86
N THR A 64 1.06 7.09 7.41
CA THR A 64 0.02 6.15 7.80
C THR A 64 0.10 5.82 9.28
N LYS A 65 1.32 5.63 9.79
CA LYS A 65 1.51 5.35 11.23
C LYS A 65 1.06 6.52 12.08
N ASP A 66 1.33 7.74 11.62
CA ASP A 66 1.03 8.94 12.38
C ASP A 66 -0.43 9.37 12.31
N SER A 67 -1.21 8.79 11.40
CA SER A 67 -2.59 9.23 11.17
C SER A 67 -3.57 8.77 12.23
N GLY A 68 -3.17 7.81 13.08
CA GLY A 68 -4.08 7.24 14.06
C GLY A 68 -5.27 6.57 13.40
N THR A 69 -6.48 7.02 13.70
CA THR A 69 -7.69 6.46 13.11
C THR A 69 -8.14 7.22 11.86
N ASN A 70 -7.49 8.33 11.55
CA ASN A 70 -7.82 9.11 10.36
C ASN A 70 -7.09 8.55 9.14
N ASN A 71 -7.65 8.80 7.96
CA ASN A 71 -6.94 8.44 6.74
C ASN A 71 -5.87 9.49 6.45
N PRO A 72 -4.66 9.06 6.13
CA PRO A 72 -3.59 10.02 5.82
C PRO A 72 -3.78 10.63 4.43
N GLU A 73 -3.13 11.76 4.20
CA GLU A 73 -3.14 12.42 2.89
C GLU A 73 -1.99 11.85 2.07
N LEU A 74 -2.30 10.95 1.14
CA LEU A 74 -1.30 10.22 0.37
C LEU A 74 -1.43 10.40 -1.14
N ASN A 75 -2.30 11.30 -1.59
CA ASN A 75 -2.53 11.48 -3.03
C ASN A 75 -1.24 11.82 -3.78
N GLU A 76 -0.43 12.67 -3.20
CA GLU A 76 0.80 13.12 -3.84
C GLU A 76 1.79 11.97 -3.96
N GLU A 77 1.93 11.20 -2.90
CA GLU A 77 2.87 10.07 -2.89
C GLU A 77 2.47 8.99 -3.89
N PHE A 78 1.19 8.67 -3.95
CA PHE A 78 0.74 7.67 -4.91
C PHE A 78 0.83 8.15 -6.35
N THR A 79 0.58 9.44 -6.59
CA THR A 79 0.77 10.01 -7.92
C THR A 79 2.22 9.87 -8.37
N ARG A 80 3.16 10.18 -7.47
CA ARG A 80 4.59 10.04 -7.76
C ARG A 80 4.97 8.58 -7.98
N LEU A 81 4.41 7.67 -7.18
CA LEU A 81 4.69 6.24 -7.34
C LEU A 81 4.26 5.75 -8.72
N ARG A 82 3.07 6.14 -9.15
CA ARG A 82 2.61 5.75 -10.49
C ARG A 82 3.52 6.30 -11.58
N ASP A 83 4.00 7.50 -11.38
CA ASP A 83 4.90 8.14 -12.34
C ASP A 83 6.24 7.43 -12.40
N VAL A 84 6.86 7.21 -11.24
CA VAL A 84 8.19 6.62 -11.13
C VAL A 84 8.19 5.16 -11.60
N THR A 85 7.10 4.44 -11.35
CA THR A 85 7.00 3.01 -11.67
C THR A 85 6.33 2.75 -13.02
N ASN A 86 5.97 3.79 -13.74
CA ASN A 86 5.21 3.66 -14.98
C ASN A 86 3.96 2.81 -14.74
N ASN A 87 3.15 3.27 -13.79
CA ASN A 87 1.91 2.59 -13.38
C ASN A 87 2.18 1.17 -12.89
N TYR A 88 3.23 1.03 -12.07
CA TYR A 88 3.58 -0.27 -11.44
C TYR A 88 3.89 -1.35 -12.46
N THR A 89 4.49 -0.95 -13.57
CA THR A 89 4.93 -1.90 -14.60
C THR A 89 6.23 -2.55 -14.16
N VAL A 90 6.19 -3.87 -14.03
CA VAL A 90 7.34 -4.62 -13.55
C VAL A 90 8.36 -4.78 -14.68
N PRO A 91 9.63 -4.34 -14.48
CA PRO A 91 10.66 -4.59 -15.50
C PRO A 91 10.87 -6.08 -15.73
N GLY A 92 11.30 -6.44 -16.94
CA GLY A 92 11.44 -7.83 -17.31
C GLY A 92 12.67 -8.51 -16.74
N ASP A 93 13.60 -7.77 -16.18
CA ASP A 93 14.89 -8.28 -15.72
C ASP A 93 15.04 -8.29 -14.21
N VAL A 94 13.92 -8.32 -13.48
CA VAL A 94 13.96 -8.26 -12.02
C VAL A 94 13.42 -9.53 -11.38
N CYS A 95 13.71 -9.71 -10.10
CA CYS A 95 13.35 -10.91 -9.37
C CYS A 95 11.92 -10.82 -8.82
N GLU A 96 11.47 -11.95 -8.24
CA GLU A 96 10.12 -12.05 -7.69
C GLU A 96 9.86 -11.05 -6.57
N SER A 97 10.89 -10.75 -5.76
CA SER A 97 10.72 -9.80 -4.67
C SER A 97 10.43 -8.40 -5.18
N TYR A 98 11.10 -8.01 -6.27
CA TYR A 98 10.85 -6.71 -6.90
C TYR A 98 9.41 -6.67 -7.42
N GLU A 99 9.01 -7.72 -8.12
CA GLU A 99 7.65 -7.82 -8.64
C GLU A 99 6.63 -7.75 -7.52
N ALA A 100 6.88 -8.47 -6.42
CA ALA A 100 5.98 -8.49 -5.28
C ALA A 100 5.81 -7.08 -4.69
N VAL A 101 6.89 -6.30 -4.61
CA VAL A 101 6.81 -4.94 -4.10
C VAL A 101 5.89 -4.09 -4.97
N TYR A 102 6.09 -4.15 -6.29
CA TYR A 102 5.26 -3.35 -7.20
C TYR A 102 3.78 -3.76 -7.10
N ASN A 103 3.52 -5.06 -7.01
CA ASN A 103 2.15 -5.54 -6.90
C ASN A 103 1.50 -5.09 -5.59
N MET A 104 2.25 -5.14 -4.50
CA MET A 104 1.72 -4.71 -3.21
C MET A 104 1.51 -3.19 -3.17
N LEU A 105 2.42 -2.42 -3.75
CA LEU A 105 2.24 -0.97 -3.82
C LEU A 105 1.00 -0.61 -4.64
N SER A 106 0.80 -1.31 -5.75
CA SER A 106 -0.38 -1.12 -6.58
C SER A 106 -1.64 -1.44 -5.80
N GLU A 107 -1.59 -2.48 -4.98
CA GLU A 107 -2.72 -2.89 -4.18
C GLU A 107 -3.12 -1.83 -3.15
N ILE A 108 -2.14 -1.28 -2.43
CA ILE A 108 -2.47 -0.25 -1.43
C ILE A 108 -2.89 1.05 -2.11
N ASP A 109 -2.37 1.34 -3.30
CA ASP A 109 -2.80 2.50 -4.07
C ASP A 109 -4.29 2.38 -4.39
N ARG A 110 -4.70 1.23 -4.91
CA ARG A 110 -6.11 1.00 -5.21
C ARG A 110 -6.98 1.05 -3.97
N ALA A 111 -6.50 0.47 -2.88
CA ALA A 111 -7.24 0.48 -1.62
C ALA A 111 -7.44 1.90 -1.11
N TYR A 112 -6.43 2.73 -1.25
CA TYR A 112 -6.49 4.11 -0.79
C TYR A 112 -7.54 4.91 -1.57
N HIS A 113 -7.66 4.65 -2.85
CA HIS A 113 -8.55 5.40 -3.73
C HIS A 113 -9.92 4.75 -3.92
N ALA A 114 -10.16 3.63 -3.27
CA ALA A 114 -11.44 2.92 -3.40
C ALA A 114 -12.60 3.66 -2.75
#